data_6b87925ff1e4ddc430f6d8ca0e72e2d2
#
_entry.id   6b87925ff1e4ddc430f6d8ca0e72e2d2
#
_cell.length_a   1.000
_cell.length_b   1.000
_cell.length_c   1.000
_cell.angle_alpha   90.00
_cell.angle_beta   90.00
_cell.angle_gamma   90.00
#
_symmetry.space_group_name_H-M   'P 1'
#
loop_
_entity.id
_entity.type
_entity.pdbx_description
1 polymer ?
#
loop_
_entity_poly.entity_id
_entity_poly.type
_entity_poly.pdbx_seq_one_letter_code
_entity_poly.pdbx_strand_id
1 'polypeptide(L)'
;MKLNQIWHCPRPALARSYLKLLSAGPVVSTSIFAPRRTGKTVFLLQDLTPAARKAGYVVAYADLWQIRLNPGMALIRGLEEALEPKTLAQKALKRLHAPVKKVTAKGGVGEIAGELEIELGDSRKDATNLALRIEELVSRLVSKKPLLLLVDEAQELARSRENELVATALRTTLTKYRDKMRVVFTGSSRTQLAHVFSNTDAPLYAVGATIHDFPLLGRELVEFVAEKFKDATQRTLDVAKGWKAFQDFKQQPEPFLSAVVAMLMEPSLTIERACAIERAGQDKEENHEGTWNSMDAMQRQLALLVVNNPLAKPFSKSTLAALAKALGLVSLESTSVQHSLRVLAIKNILCKSPRGVYTFESAAFERWVRTLAP
;
A
#
# COMPACT_ATOMS: atom_id res chain seq x y z
N MET A 1 12.24 21.76 21.30
CA MET A 1 11.81 20.35 21.37
C MET A 1 11.68 19.85 19.95
N LYS A 2 12.56 18.97 19.46
CA LYS A 2 12.40 18.37 18.12
C LYS A 2 11.18 17.46 18.21
N LEU A 3 10.12 17.74 17.47
CA LEU A 3 9.04 16.77 17.22
C LEU A 3 9.70 15.56 16.57
N ASN A 4 10.05 14.56 17.37
CA ASN A 4 10.91 13.53 16.91
C ASN A 4 10.31 12.16 17.08
N GLN A 5 10.38 11.59 15.95
CA GLN A 5 10.61 10.19 15.70
C GLN A 5 9.42 9.32 16.07
N ILE A 6 8.59 9.15 15.07
CA ILE A 6 7.91 7.87 14.86
C ILE A 6 8.93 6.79 15.24
N TRP A 7 8.59 5.92 16.17
CA TRP A 7 9.43 4.80 16.54
C TRP A 7 9.54 3.84 15.36
N HIS A 8 10.48 4.15 14.48
CA HIS A 8 10.76 3.38 13.28
C HIS A 8 11.92 2.43 13.55
N CYS A 9 11.69 1.14 13.41
CA CYS A 9 12.74 0.11 13.43
C CYS A 9 13.42 0.09 12.04
N PRO A 10 14.68 0.57 11.90
CA PRO A 10 15.32 0.72 10.60
C PRO A 10 15.60 -0.61 9.92
N ARG A 11 15.44 -0.66 8.58
CA ARG A 11 15.69 -1.85 7.75
C ARG A 11 16.76 -1.59 6.66
N PRO A 12 17.98 -1.14 7.01
CA PRO A 12 18.98 -0.72 6.04
C PRO A 12 19.48 -1.88 5.15
N ALA A 13 19.51 -3.10 5.67
CA ALA A 13 19.89 -4.28 4.88
C ALA A 13 18.88 -4.55 3.78
N LEU A 14 17.58 -4.47 4.09
CA LEU A 14 16.50 -4.65 3.12
C LEU A 14 16.54 -3.55 2.04
N ALA A 15 16.73 -2.29 2.44
CA ALA A 15 16.86 -1.18 1.48
C ALA A 15 18.03 -1.38 0.53
N ARG A 16 19.20 -1.82 1.02
CA ARG A 16 20.36 -2.16 0.19
C ARG A 16 20.06 -3.31 -0.78
N SER A 17 19.33 -4.33 -0.35
CA SER A 17 18.97 -5.47 -1.21
C SER A 17 18.08 -5.02 -2.38
N TYR A 18 17.09 -4.17 -2.14
CA TYR A 18 16.27 -3.59 -3.23
C TYR A 18 17.08 -2.71 -4.17
N LEU A 19 17.96 -1.86 -3.65
CA LEU A 19 18.81 -1.04 -4.50
C LEU A 19 19.78 -1.89 -5.34
N LYS A 20 20.36 -2.94 -4.75
CA LYS A 20 21.20 -3.91 -5.49
C LYS A 20 20.42 -4.60 -6.60
N LEU A 21 19.18 -5.04 -6.33
CA LEU A 21 18.31 -5.64 -7.34
C LEU A 21 18.07 -4.68 -8.51
N LEU A 22 17.70 -3.42 -8.21
CA LEU A 22 17.38 -2.41 -9.21
C LEU A 22 18.60 -1.92 -9.99
N SER A 23 19.82 -2.02 -9.42
CA SER A 23 21.07 -1.68 -10.11
C SER A 23 21.68 -2.85 -10.88
N ALA A 24 21.15 -4.05 -10.77
CA ALA A 24 21.70 -5.27 -11.42
C ALA A 24 21.44 -5.33 -12.95
N GLY A 25 21.03 -4.24 -13.59
CA GLY A 25 20.94 -4.13 -15.05
C GLY A 25 19.60 -4.58 -15.64
N PRO A 26 19.20 -5.86 -15.65
CA PRO A 26 17.97 -6.29 -16.33
C PRO A 26 16.68 -5.85 -15.63
N VAL A 27 16.75 -5.57 -14.30
CA VAL A 27 15.57 -5.23 -13.49
C VAL A 27 15.33 -3.73 -13.52
N VAL A 28 14.29 -3.29 -14.21
CA VAL A 28 13.88 -1.89 -14.26
C VAL A 28 12.78 -1.55 -13.25
N SER A 29 12.04 -2.57 -12.80
CA SER A 29 10.99 -2.41 -11.81
C SER A 29 10.85 -3.64 -10.93
N THR A 30 10.26 -3.46 -9.75
CA THR A 30 9.88 -4.53 -8.83
C THR A 30 8.56 -4.19 -8.15
N SER A 31 7.79 -5.19 -7.75
CA SER A 31 6.54 -5.01 -7.03
C SER A 31 6.60 -5.71 -5.67
N ILE A 32 6.15 -5.03 -4.64
CA ILE A 32 6.18 -5.47 -3.24
C ILE A 32 4.76 -5.63 -2.74
N PHE A 33 4.41 -6.85 -2.35
CA PHE A 33 3.14 -7.13 -1.70
C PHE A 33 3.31 -7.31 -0.20
N ALA A 34 2.43 -6.68 0.57
CA ALA A 34 2.11 -7.11 1.94
C ALA A 34 0.73 -6.59 2.34
N PRO A 35 0.05 -7.22 3.29
CA PRO A 35 -1.19 -6.72 3.85
C PRO A 35 -1.05 -5.27 4.37
N ARG A 36 -2.18 -4.62 4.61
CA ARG A 36 -2.18 -3.28 5.21
C ARG A 36 -1.53 -3.29 6.59
N ARG A 37 -1.03 -2.12 7.02
CA ARG A 37 -0.45 -1.90 8.37
C ARG A 37 0.85 -2.69 8.64
N THR A 38 1.51 -3.23 7.59
CA THR A 38 2.78 -3.97 7.71
C THR A 38 4.04 -3.11 7.59
N GLY A 39 3.89 -1.79 7.39
CA GLY A 39 5.00 -0.85 7.34
C GLY A 39 5.64 -0.64 5.96
N LYS A 40 4.97 -1.03 4.84
CA LYS A 40 5.48 -0.80 3.46
C LYS A 40 5.82 0.65 3.18
N THR A 41 4.86 1.55 3.39
CA THR A 41 5.02 3.00 3.18
C THR A 41 6.15 3.56 4.02
N VAL A 42 6.23 3.15 5.29
CA VAL A 42 7.31 3.57 6.21
C VAL A 42 8.66 3.12 5.67
N PHE A 43 8.79 1.87 5.22
CA PHE A 43 10.01 1.36 4.59
C PHE A 43 10.39 2.17 3.34
N LEU A 44 9.44 2.45 2.44
CA LEU A 44 9.71 3.26 1.25
C LEU A 44 10.28 4.64 1.62
N LEU A 45 9.67 5.31 2.60
CA LEU A 45 9.99 6.69 2.95
C LEU A 45 11.20 6.80 3.90
N GLN A 46 11.31 5.92 4.89
CA GLN A 46 12.30 6.05 5.97
C GLN A 46 13.57 5.21 5.73
N ASP A 47 13.51 4.15 4.93
CA ASP A 47 14.65 3.27 4.66
C ASP A 47 15.13 3.38 3.21
N LEU A 48 14.24 3.11 2.24
CA LEU A 48 14.61 3.03 0.84
C LEU A 48 14.93 4.40 0.25
N THR A 49 14.13 5.42 0.55
CA THR A 49 14.35 6.79 0.04
C THR A 49 15.69 7.39 0.47
N PRO A 50 16.09 7.37 1.76
CA PRO A 50 17.42 7.87 2.17
C PRO A 50 18.57 7.06 1.53
N ALA A 51 18.43 5.74 1.47
CA ALA A 51 19.42 4.86 0.86
C ALA A 51 19.59 5.14 -0.64
N ALA A 52 18.48 5.32 -1.38
CA ALA A 52 18.49 5.63 -2.81
C ALA A 52 19.10 7.02 -3.09
N ARG A 53 18.77 8.03 -2.27
CA ARG A 53 19.37 9.36 -2.38
C ARG A 53 20.89 9.32 -2.15
N LYS A 54 21.34 8.51 -1.16
CA LYS A 54 22.77 8.29 -0.91
C LYS A 54 23.45 7.59 -2.09
N ALA A 55 22.73 6.70 -2.79
CA ALA A 55 23.19 6.03 -3.99
C ALA A 55 23.12 6.92 -5.27
N GLY A 56 22.72 8.20 -5.15
CA GLY A 56 22.73 9.16 -6.24
C GLY A 56 21.41 9.33 -7.00
N TYR A 57 20.36 8.62 -6.61
CA TYR A 57 19.04 8.76 -7.25
C TYR A 57 18.33 10.06 -6.83
N VAL A 58 17.59 10.66 -7.77
CA VAL A 58 16.42 11.47 -7.42
C VAL A 58 15.30 10.51 -7.07
N VAL A 59 14.59 10.76 -5.97
CA VAL A 59 13.48 9.90 -5.54
C VAL A 59 12.19 10.68 -5.62
N ALA A 60 11.23 10.18 -6.41
CA ALA A 60 9.85 10.61 -6.45
C ALA A 60 8.97 9.56 -5.75
N TYR A 61 7.98 10.02 -4.97
CA TYR A 61 7.03 9.15 -4.28
C TYR A 61 5.62 9.57 -4.66
N ALA A 62 4.81 8.60 -5.04
CA ALA A 62 3.40 8.78 -5.37
C ALA A 62 2.56 7.74 -4.62
N ASP A 63 1.66 8.20 -3.76
CA ASP A 63 0.62 7.39 -3.15
C ASP A 63 -0.66 7.49 -3.98
N LEU A 64 -0.97 6.41 -4.70
CA LEU A 64 -2.13 6.39 -5.60
C LEU A 64 -3.47 6.34 -4.85
N TRP A 65 -3.44 5.99 -3.57
CA TRP A 65 -4.61 6.03 -2.70
C TRP A 65 -5.06 7.46 -2.38
N GLN A 66 -4.14 8.43 -2.42
CA GLN A 66 -4.41 9.82 -2.08
C GLN A 66 -5.45 10.45 -3.02
N ILE A 67 -5.43 10.10 -4.31
CA ILE A 67 -6.39 10.58 -5.32
C ILE A 67 -6.92 9.36 -6.10
N ARG A 68 -7.71 8.52 -5.46
CA ARG A 68 -8.16 7.21 -5.99
C ARG A 68 -8.93 7.29 -7.29
N LEU A 69 -9.68 8.37 -7.51
CA LEU A 69 -10.45 8.58 -8.74
C LEU A 69 -9.56 9.00 -9.90
N ASN A 70 -8.39 9.57 -9.63
CA ASN A 70 -7.43 9.97 -10.64
C ASN A 70 -5.99 9.73 -10.15
N PRO A 71 -5.51 8.47 -10.16
CA PRO A 71 -4.16 8.12 -9.70
C PRO A 71 -3.05 8.78 -10.52
N GLY A 72 -3.34 9.21 -11.75
CA GLY A 72 -2.42 9.97 -12.56
C GLY A 72 -2.07 11.33 -11.98
N MET A 73 -3.02 12.00 -11.34
CA MET A 73 -2.75 13.25 -10.63
C MET A 73 -1.88 13.03 -9.39
N ALA A 74 -2.07 11.93 -8.67
CA ALA A 74 -1.18 11.58 -7.56
C ALA A 74 0.26 11.32 -8.05
N LEU A 75 0.41 10.66 -9.20
CA LEU A 75 1.70 10.42 -9.83
C LEU A 75 2.38 11.72 -10.28
N ILE A 76 1.64 12.62 -10.96
CA ILE A 76 2.13 13.95 -11.37
C ILE A 76 2.61 14.73 -10.15
N ARG A 77 1.81 14.78 -9.10
CA ARG A 77 2.17 15.48 -7.86
C ARG A 77 3.48 14.95 -7.27
N GLY A 78 3.62 13.63 -7.15
CA GLY A 78 4.87 13.03 -6.63
C GLY A 78 6.10 13.35 -7.48
N LEU A 79 5.95 13.41 -8.82
CA LEU A 79 7.01 13.81 -9.73
C LEU A 79 7.33 15.31 -9.62
N GLU A 80 6.34 16.18 -9.48
CA GLU A 80 6.52 17.63 -9.27
C GLU A 80 7.21 17.94 -7.95
N GLU A 81 6.81 17.29 -6.86
CA GLU A 81 7.46 17.41 -5.55
C GLU A 81 8.95 16.99 -5.60
N ALA A 82 9.29 16.00 -6.44
CA ALA A 82 10.68 15.59 -6.64
C ALA A 82 11.51 16.61 -7.44
N LEU A 83 10.88 17.45 -8.26
CA LEU A 83 11.50 18.56 -8.99
C LEU A 83 11.69 19.82 -8.14
N GLU A 84 10.98 19.94 -7.02
CA GLU A 84 11.07 21.11 -6.17
C GLU A 84 12.45 21.27 -5.51
N PRO A 85 12.95 22.50 -5.40
CA PRO A 85 14.22 22.76 -4.73
C PRO A 85 14.12 22.48 -3.22
N LYS A 86 14.98 21.58 -2.71
CA LYS A 86 14.96 21.12 -1.30
C LYS A 86 15.72 22.03 -0.33
N THR A 87 16.57 22.94 -0.84
CA THR A 87 17.35 23.87 -0.03
C THR A 87 16.85 25.29 -0.17
N LEU A 88 17.05 26.13 0.88
CA LEU A 88 16.73 27.56 0.85
C LEU A 88 17.42 28.27 -0.31
N ALA A 89 18.69 27.92 -0.59
CA ALA A 89 19.44 28.45 -1.72
C ALA A 89 18.81 28.08 -3.07
N GLN A 90 18.35 26.84 -3.26
CA GLN A 90 17.66 26.40 -4.46
C GLN A 90 16.28 27.05 -4.60
N LYS A 91 15.56 27.29 -3.50
CA LYS A 91 14.29 28.04 -3.49
C LYS A 91 14.50 29.50 -3.88
N ALA A 92 15.57 30.14 -3.40
CA ALA A 92 15.94 31.50 -3.79
C ALA A 92 16.30 31.60 -5.27
N LEU A 93 17.09 30.62 -5.78
CA LEU A 93 17.49 30.57 -7.18
C LEU A 93 16.25 30.37 -8.10
N LYS A 94 15.29 29.50 -7.72
CA LYS A 94 14.04 29.29 -8.46
C LYS A 94 13.21 30.58 -8.53
N ARG A 95 13.18 31.37 -7.44
CA ARG A 95 12.48 32.67 -7.42
C ARG A 95 13.15 33.72 -8.34
N LEU A 96 14.47 33.72 -8.42
CA LEU A 96 15.22 34.62 -9.31
C LEU A 96 15.04 34.31 -10.80
N HIS A 97 14.83 33.03 -11.15
CA HIS A 97 14.64 32.58 -12.54
C HIS A 97 13.15 32.43 -12.92
N ALA A 98 12.22 32.70 -12.02
CA ALA A 98 10.81 32.69 -12.37
C ALA A 98 10.52 33.89 -13.29
N PRO A 99 9.91 33.70 -14.48
CA PRO A 99 9.51 34.80 -15.31
C PRO A 99 8.52 35.69 -14.55
N VAL A 100 8.81 36.98 -14.46
CA VAL A 100 7.93 37.97 -13.85
C VAL A 100 6.66 38.04 -14.69
N LYS A 101 5.63 37.29 -14.33
CA LYS A 101 4.28 37.56 -14.83
C LYS A 101 3.88 38.94 -14.31
N LYS A 102 3.78 39.94 -15.21
CA LYS A 102 3.18 41.23 -14.90
C LYS A 102 1.81 41.00 -14.28
N VAL A 103 1.75 41.15 -12.95
CA VAL A 103 0.49 41.19 -12.22
C VAL A 103 -0.09 42.58 -12.50
N THR A 104 -1.03 42.65 -13.43
CA THR A 104 -1.91 43.83 -13.53
C THR A 104 -2.84 43.78 -12.34
N ALA A 105 -2.52 44.55 -11.32
CA ALA A 105 -3.38 44.74 -10.17
C ALA A 105 -4.68 45.46 -10.61
N LYS A 106 -5.79 44.72 -10.65
CA LYS A 106 -7.13 45.28 -10.46
C LYS A 106 -7.71 44.62 -9.21
N GLY A 107 -8.06 45.45 -8.26
CA GLY A 107 -8.36 45.08 -6.89
C GLY A 107 -9.52 44.11 -6.70
N GLY A 108 -9.43 43.36 -5.63
CA GLY A 108 -10.45 42.48 -5.10
C GLY A 108 -9.80 41.53 -4.11
N VAL A 109 -10.05 41.79 -2.81
CA VAL A 109 -9.77 40.85 -1.73
C VAL A 109 -10.68 39.65 -1.94
N GLY A 110 -10.11 38.48 -2.21
CA GLY A 110 -10.86 37.24 -2.41
C GLY A 110 -9.92 36.03 -2.40
N GLU A 111 -10.21 35.13 -1.52
CA GLU A 111 -9.64 33.83 -1.22
C GLU A 111 -8.90 33.14 -2.37
N ILE A 112 -7.65 32.75 -2.10
CA ILE A 112 -6.91 31.80 -2.92
C ILE A 112 -7.40 30.39 -2.54
N ALA A 113 -8.61 30.06 -2.96
CA ALA A 113 -9.05 28.71 -3.21
C ALA A 113 -8.88 28.50 -4.71
N GLY A 114 -7.77 27.88 -5.14
CA GLY A 114 -7.61 27.41 -6.50
C GLY A 114 -8.52 26.20 -6.70
N GLU A 115 -9.80 26.44 -6.98
CA GLU A 115 -10.68 25.47 -7.58
C GLU A 115 -10.12 25.16 -8.98
N LEU A 116 -9.49 24.00 -9.11
CA LEU A 116 -9.34 23.37 -10.42
C LEU A 116 -10.74 22.87 -10.78
N GLU A 117 -11.51 23.71 -11.47
CA GLU A 117 -12.64 23.24 -12.27
C GLU A 117 -12.07 22.29 -13.34
N ILE A 118 -12.15 21.00 -13.05
CA ILE A 118 -11.98 19.96 -14.07
C ILE A 118 -13.32 19.94 -14.83
N GLU A 119 -13.42 20.73 -15.90
CA GLU A 119 -14.43 20.46 -16.91
C GLU A 119 -14.28 18.99 -17.33
N LEU A 120 -15.34 18.22 -17.18
CA LEU A 120 -15.49 16.86 -17.70
C LEU A 120 -15.53 16.90 -19.25
N GLY A 121 -14.40 17.25 -19.85
CA GLY A 121 -14.17 17.27 -21.28
C GLY A 121 -13.46 16.01 -21.71
N ASP A 122 -13.95 15.36 -22.73
CA ASP A 122 -13.43 14.26 -23.56
C ASP A 122 -12.29 13.44 -22.91
N SER A 123 -12.64 12.36 -22.19
CA SER A 123 -11.74 11.53 -21.37
C SER A 123 -10.46 11.04 -22.10
N ARG A 124 -10.46 11.02 -23.44
CA ARG A 124 -9.29 10.68 -24.25
C ARG A 124 -8.28 11.82 -24.33
N LYS A 125 -8.74 13.08 -24.41
CA LYS A 125 -7.83 14.25 -24.43
C LYS A 125 -7.17 14.43 -23.07
N ASP A 126 -7.91 14.22 -22.00
CA ASP A 126 -7.38 14.30 -20.64
C ASP A 126 -6.34 13.22 -20.36
N ALA A 127 -6.57 11.98 -20.79
CA ALA A 127 -5.61 10.88 -20.65
C ALA A 127 -4.33 11.14 -21.48
N THR A 128 -4.45 11.70 -22.68
CA THR A 128 -3.30 12.06 -23.52
C THR A 128 -2.48 13.17 -22.86
N ASN A 129 -3.12 14.22 -22.37
CA ASN A 129 -2.49 15.32 -21.66
C ASN A 129 -1.75 14.84 -20.41
N LEU A 130 -2.36 13.92 -19.66
CA LEU A 130 -1.79 13.33 -18.46
C LEU A 130 -0.55 12.48 -18.79
N ALA A 131 -0.60 11.67 -19.85
CA ALA A 131 0.53 10.86 -20.31
C ALA A 131 1.72 11.75 -20.71
N LEU A 132 1.48 12.81 -21.50
CA LEU A 132 2.49 13.78 -21.91
C LEU A 132 3.09 14.51 -20.70
N ARG A 133 2.27 14.87 -19.74
CA ARG A 133 2.75 15.53 -18.50
C ARG A 133 3.64 14.63 -17.66
N ILE A 134 3.28 13.36 -17.50
CA ILE A 134 4.12 12.37 -16.81
C ILE A 134 5.47 12.26 -17.50
N GLU A 135 5.47 12.10 -18.83
CA GLU A 135 6.70 11.98 -19.61
C GLU A 135 7.58 13.23 -19.50
N GLU A 136 7.01 14.43 -19.61
CA GLU A 136 7.74 15.70 -19.45
C GLU A 136 8.44 15.77 -18.08
N LEU A 137 7.70 15.48 -16.99
CA LEU A 137 8.24 15.54 -15.64
C LEU A 137 9.36 14.51 -15.43
N VAL A 138 9.18 13.27 -15.92
CA VAL A 138 10.23 12.23 -15.87
C VAL A 138 11.45 12.67 -16.69
N SER A 139 11.26 13.18 -17.90
CA SER A 139 12.37 13.69 -18.74
C SER A 139 13.21 14.73 -18.01
N ARG A 140 12.56 15.68 -17.33
CA ARG A 140 13.24 16.72 -16.53
C ARG A 140 13.98 16.16 -15.33
N LEU A 141 13.45 15.10 -14.67
CA LEU A 141 14.09 14.45 -13.54
C LEU A 141 15.32 13.65 -13.98
N VAL A 142 15.18 12.79 -15.00
CA VAL A 142 16.26 11.93 -15.49
C VAL A 142 17.38 12.66 -16.23
N SER A 143 17.15 13.92 -16.66
CA SER A 143 18.19 14.76 -17.28
C SER A 143 19.32 15.09 -16.28
N LYS A 144 19.04 15.10 -14.99
CA LYS A 144 20.00 15.48 -13.94
C LYS A 144 20.64 14.28 -13.25
N LYS A 145 19.87 13.27 -12.90
CA LYS A 145 20.29 12.08 -12.15
C LYS A 145 19.35 10.92 -12.45
N PRO A 146 19.77 9.65 -12.21
CA PRO A 146 18.85 8.53 -12.26
C PRO A 146 17.65 8.75 -11.34
N LEU A 147 16.46 8.36 -11.79
CA LEU A 147 15.21 8.46 -11.05
C LEU A 147 14.84 7.12 -10.42
N LEU A 148 14.55 7.12 -9.14
CA LEU A 148 13.80 6.06 -8.48
C LEU A 148 12.38 6.57 -8.20
N LEU A 149 11.39 6.00 -8.89
CA LEU A 149 9.98 6.27 -8.65
C LEU A 149 9.42 5.21 -7.71
N LEU A 150 8.83 5.65 -6.61
CA LEU A 150 8.14 4.82 -5.63
C LEU A 150 6.64 5.04 -5.81
N VAL A 151 5.93 3.99 -6.21
CA VAL A 151 4.47 4.02 -6.46
C VAL A 151 3.80 3.15 -5.41
N ASP A 152 3.17 3.80 -4.43
CA ASP A 152 2.45 3.11 -3.37
C ASP A 152 0.99 2.85 -3.78
N GLU A 153 0.43 1.74 -3.31
CA GLU A 153 -0.93 1.26 -3.61
C GLU A 153 -1.21 1.12 -5.12
N ALA A 154 -0.23 0.53 -5.84
CA ALA A 154 -0.24 0.39 -7.30
C ALA A 154 -1.45 -0.36 -7.88
N GLN A 155 -2.18 -1.14 -7.07
CA GLN A 155 -3.42 -1.80 -7.51
C GLN A 155 -4.51 -0.80 -7.93
N GLU A 156 -4.44 0.47 -7.52
CA GLU A 156 -5.38 1.49 -7.98
C GLU A 156 -5.28 1.73 -9.50
N LEU A 157 -4.15 1.37 -10.14
CA LEU A 157 -3.98 1.43 -11.59
C LEU A 157 -4.89 0.47 -12.38
N ALA A 158 -5.38 -0.61 -11.76
CA ALA A 158 -6.27 -1.58 -12.41
C ALA A 158 -7.74 -1.41 -12.01
N ARG A 159 -8.10 -0.32 -11.34
CA ARG A 159 -9.43 -0.13 -10.77
C ARG A 159 -10.48 0.30 -11.79
N SER A 160 -10.08 1.07 -12.79
CA SER A 160 -10.93 1.53 -13.88
C SER A 160 -10.14 1.59 -15.18
N ARG A 161 -10.87 1.70 -16.31
CA ARG A 161 -10.24 1.83 -17.63
C ARG A 161 -9.42 3.12 -17.77
N GLU A 162 -9.85 4.19 -17.13
CA GLU A 162 -9.13 5.47 -17.09
C GLU A 162 -7.80 5.31 -16.35
N ASN A 163 -7.79 4.54 -15.25
CA ASN A 163 -6.59 4.26 -14.49
C ASN A 163 -5.61 3.35 -15.27
N GLU A 164 -6.10 2.45 -16.11
CA GLU A 164 -5.25 1.65 -17.01
C GLU A 164 -4.51 2.51 -18.05
N LEU A 165 -5.06 3.65 -18.45
CA LEU A 165 -4.37 4.60 -19.31
C LEU A 165 -3.15 5.21 -18.63
N VAL A 166 -3.24 5.49 -17.33
CA VAL A 166 -2.10 5.93 -16.51
C VAL A 166 -1.01 4.85 -16.46
N ALA A 167 -1.41 3.59 -16.25
CA ALA A 167 -0.47 2.47 -16.24
C ALA A 167 0.22 2.32 -17.60
N THR A 168 -0.50 2.51 -18.70
CA THR A 168 0.05 2.49 -20.08
C THR A 168 1.05 3.62 -20.30
N ALA A 169 0.73 4.84 -19.85
CA ALA A 169 1.65 5.99 -19.92
C ALA A 169 2.93 5.72 -19.12
N LEU A 170 2.79 5.18 -17.92
CA LEU A 170 3.92 4.82 -17.06
C LEU A 170 4.80 3.73 -17.71
N ARG A 171 4.19 2.71 -18.33
CA ARG A 171 4.91 1.68 -19.10
C ARG A 171 5.74 2.28 -20.23
N THR A 172 5.13 3.14 -21.04
CA THR A 172 5.81 3.79 -22.17
C THR A 172 6.98 4.62 -21.68
N THR A 173 6.76 5.41 -20.64
CA THR A 173 7.80 6.25 -20.02
C THR A 173 8.93 5.41 -19.45
N LEU A 174 8.62 4.31 -18.75
CA LEU A 174 9.63 3.42 -18.18
C LEU A 174 10.43 2.70 -19.26
N THR A 175 9.80 2.33 -20.37
CA THR A 175 10.49 1.73 -21.52
C THR A 175 11.44 2.74 -22.17
N LYS A 176 11.00 3.97 -22.35
CA LYS A 176 11.79 5.05 -22.98
C LYS A 176 13.02 5.45 -22.14
N TYR A 177 12.87 5.48 -20.83
CA TYR A 177 13.92 5.92 -19.90
C TYR A 177 14.53 4.77 -19.08
N ARG A 178 14.45 3.53 -19.58
CA ARG A 178 14.87 2.32 -18.86
C ARG A 178 16.29 2.36 -18.31
N ASP A 179 17.19 3.10 -18.92
CA ASP A 179 18.59 3.21 -18.49
C ASP A 179 18.77 4.18 -17.30
N LYS A 180 17.83 5.11 -17.12
CA LYS A 180 17.88 6.18 -16.11
C LYS A 180 16.72 6.17 -15.11
N MET A 181 15.77 5.25 -15.24
CA MET A 181 14.60 5.18 -14.40
C MET A 181 14.44 3.78 -13.79
N ARG A 182 14.11 3.73 -12.52
CA ARG A 182 13.74 2.52 -11.79
C ARG A 182 12.43 2.76 -11.06
N VAL A 183 11.62 1.72 -10.91
CA VAL A 183 10.34 1.83 -10.22
C VAL A 183 10.19 0.74 -9.17
N VAL A 184 9.72 1.12 -7.99
CA VAL A 184 9.24 0.19 -6.96
C VAL A 184 7.75 0.42 -6.78
N PHE A 185 6.97 -0.59 -7.08
CA PHE A 185 5.55 -0.62 -6.83
C PHE A 185 5.28 -1.30 -5.49
N THR A 186 4.31 -0.80 -4.74
CA THR A 186 3.79 -1.52 -3.57
C THR A 186 2.29 -1.67 -3.68
N GLY A 187 1.75 -2.64 -2.96
CA GLY A 187 0.31 -2.81 -2.86
C GLY A 187 -0.10 -3.70 -1.71
N SER A 188 -1.33 -3.52 -1.29
CA SER A 188 -1.93 -4.21 -0.16
C SER A 188 -2.81 -5.41 -0.57
N SER A 189 -3.11 -5.58 -1.86
CA SER A 189 -3.86 -6.70 -2.40
C SER A 189 -3.09 -7.44 -3.49
N ARG A 190 -2.69 -8.68 -3.22
CA ARG A 190 -1.95 -9.52 -4.17
C ARG A 190 -2.76 -9.77 -5.44
N THR A 191 -4.05 -10.07 -5.30
CA THR A 191 -4.92 -10.34 -6.44
C THR A 191 -5.03 -9.13 -7.36
N GLN A 192 -5.22 -7.94 -6.78
CA GLN A 192 -5.31 -6.71 -7.55
C GLN A 192 -3.96 -6.32 -8.17
N LEU A 193 -2.83 -6.51 -7.44
CA LEU A 193 -1.50 -6.34 -8.03
C LEU A 193 -1.27 -7.30 -9.21
N ALA A 194 -1.74 -8.54 -9.12
CA ALA A 194 -1.64 -9.48 -10.22
C ALA A 194 -2.41 -9.01 -11.48
N HIS A 195 -3.52 -8.31 -11.31
CA HIS A 195 -4.23 -7.67 -12.44
C HIS A 195 -3.40 -6.57 -13.11
N VAL A 196 -2.54 -5.88 -12.37
CA VAL A 196 -1.67 -4.83 -12.93
C VAL A 196 -0.44 -5.41 -13.64
N PHE A 197 0.13 -6.53 -13.13
CA PHE A 197 1.45 -7.01 -13.53
C PHE A 197 1.50 -8.42 -14.13
N SER A 198 0.55 -9.29 -13.85
CA SER A 198 0.70 -10.74 -14.12
C SER A 198 -0.16 -11.26 -15.26
N ASN A 199 -1.20 -10.55 -15.67
CA ASN A 199 -2.02 -10.96 -16.82
C ASN A 199 -1.38 -10.46 -18.11
N THR A 200 -1.43 -11.25 -19.19
CA THR A 200 -0.89 -10.89 -20.51
C THR A 200 -1.45 -9.56 -21.06
N ASP A 201 -2.71 -9.28 -20.73
CA ASP A 201 -3.40 -8.06 -21.14
C ASP A 201 -3.18 -6.88 -20.17
N ALA A 202 -2.45 -7.12 -19.05
CA ALA A 202 -2.20 -6.08 -18.07
C ALA A 202 -1.27 -5.00 -18.62
N PRO A 203 -1.56 -3.72 -18.37
CA PRO A 203 -0.77 -2.62 -18.93
C PRO A 203 0.71 -2.67 -18.58
N LEU A 204 1.07 -3.16 -17.40
CA LEU A 204 2.45 -3.25 -16.92
C LEU A 204 3.05 -4.67 -17.00
N TYR A 205 2.40 -5.62 -17.69
CA TYR A 205 2.90 -7.00 -17.83
C TYR A 205 4.33 -7.06 -18.40
N ALA A 206 4.60 -6.31 -19.45
CA ALA A 206 5.90 -6.31 -20.13
C ALA A 206 7.00 -5.54 -19.37
N VAL A 207 6.67 -4.89 -18.28
CA VAL A 207 7.64 -4.14 -17.46
C VAL A 207 8.39 -5.05 -16.49
N GLY A 208 7.96 -6.31 -16.36
CA GLY A 208 8.70 -7.36 -15.66
C GLY A 208 8.72 -7.24 -14.13
N ALA A 209 7.77 -6.52 -13.54
CA ALA A 209 7.67 -6.40 -12.09
C ALA A 209 7.18 -7.70 -11.46
N THR A 210 8.11 -8.54 -11.03
CA THR A 210 7.76 -9.70 -10.19
C THR A 210 7.22 -9.23 -8.85
N ILE A 211 6.09 -9.81 -8.42
CA ILE A 211 5.49 -9.51 -7.13
C ILE A 211 6.22 -10.30 -6.04
N HIS A 212 6.96 -9.60 -5.20
CA HIS A 212 7.66 -10.17 -4.05
C HIS A 212 6.89 -9.92 -2.76
N ASP A 213 6.93 -10.90 -1.86
CA ASP A 213 6.41 -10.70 -0.50
C ASP A 213 7.33 -9.77 0.28
N PHE A 214 6.75 -8.75 0.93
CA PHE A 214 7.49 -7.88 1.82
C PHE A 214 7.83 -8.65 3.09
N PRO A 215 9.11 -8.75 3.48
CA PRO A 215 9.46 -9.41 4.71
C PRO A 215 8.86 -8.68 5.91
N LEU A 216 8.07 -9.37 6.72
CA LEU A 216 7.50 -8.79 7.93
C LEU A 216 8.61 -8.48 8.94
N LEU A 217 8.36 -7.52 9.83
CA LEU A 217 9.22 -7.29 11.00
C LEU A 217 9.04 -8.45 11.98
N GLY A 218 10.14 -8.87 12.57
CA GLY A 218 10.21 -9.93 13.55
C GLY A 218 10.32 -9.40 14.98
N ARG A 219 10.95 -10.21 15.82
CA ARG A 219 11.19 -9.90 17.24
C ARG A 219 12.05 -8.64 17.43
N GLU A 220 12.88 -8.30 16.44
CA GLU A 220 13.72 -7.10 16.44
C GLU A 220 12.90 -5.79 16.59
N LEU A 221 11.66 -5.75 16.06
CA LEU A 221 10.77 -4.60 16.30
C LEU A 221 10.41 -4.49 17.78
N VAL A 222 10.06 -5.60 18.41
CA VAL A 222 9.65 -5.61 19.85
C VAL A 222 10.81 -5.21 20.74
N GLU A 223 12.01 -5.70 20.46
CA GLU A 223 13.25 -5.35 21.17
C GLU A 223 13.55 -3.85 21.03
N PHE A 224 13.48 -3.33 19.82
CA PHE A 224 13.65 -1.90 19.53
C PHE A 224 12.60 -1.05 20.28
N VAL A 225 11.32 -1.46 20.26
CA VAL A 225 10.24 -0.75 20.94
C VAL A 225 10.42 -0.82 22.46
N ALA A 226 10.86 -1.95 23.01
CA ALA A 226 11.13 -2.10 24.45
C ALA A 226 12.25 -1.16 24.93
N GLU A 227 13.33 -1.00 24.13
CA GLU A 227 14.39 -0.04 24.40
C GLU A 227 13.85 1.39 24.42
N LYS A 228 13.11 1.80 23.36
CA LYS A 228 12.50 3.13 23.27
C LYS A 228 11.50 3.42 24.37
N PHE A 229 10.71 2.43 24.74
CA PHE A 229 9.75 2.52 25.85
C PHE A 229 10.48 2.73 27.20
N LYS A 230 11.58 1.99 27.42
CA LYS A 230 12.41 2.16 28.62
C LYS A 230 13.04 3.55 28.67
N ASP A 231 13.59 4.04 27.55
CA ASP A 231 14.17 5.37 27.46
C ASP A 231 13.15 6.48 27.78
N ALA A 232 11.91 6.30 27.30
CA ALA A 232 10.84 7.29 27.47
C ALA A 232 10.19 7.29 28.86
N THR A 233 10.13 6.13 29.53
CA THR A 233 9.30 5.96 30.75
C THR A 233 10.08 5.47 31.96
N GLN A 234 11.32 5.03 31.80
CA GLN A 234 12.11 4.28 32.79
C GLN A 234 11.46 2.95 33.24
N ARG A 235 10.43 2.50 32.53
CA ARG A 235 9.73 1.23 32.75
C ARG A 235 10.22 0.19 31.76
N THR A 236 10.08 -1.08 32.10
CA THR A 236 10.44 -2.20 31.22
C THR A 236 9.21 -2.76 30.51
N LEU A 237 9.31 -3.01 29.20
CA LEU A 237 8.36 -3.81 28.45
C LEU A 237 8.94 -5.21 28.32
N ASP A 238 8.18 -6.21 28.80
CA ASP A 238 8.56 -7.62 28.66
C ASP A 238 8.58 -8.01 27.18
N VAL A 239 9.76 -8.30 26.65
CA VAL A 239 9.95 -8.64 25.22
C VAL A 239 9.23 -9.93 24.83
N ALA A 240 9.14 -10.92 25.73
CA ALA A 240 8.47 -12.18 25.42
C ALA A 240 6.96 -11.98 25.28
N LYS A 241 6.35 -11.23 26.20
CA LYS A 241 4.93 -10.85 26.14
C LYS A 241 4.66 -9.92 24.97
N GLY A 242 5.53 -8.94 24.73
CA GLY A 242 5.45 -8.04 23.58
C GLY A 242 5.53 -8.79 22.25
N TRP A 243 6.40 -9.79 22.14
CA TRP A 243 6.49 -10.62 20.93
C TRP A 243 5.22 -11.44 20.70
N LYS A 244 4.67 -12.07 21.73
CA LYS A 244 3.39 -12.77 21.64
C LYS A 244 2.28 -11.81 21.18
N ALA A 245 2.19 -10.63 21.78
CA ALA A 245 1.21 -9.61 21.41
C ALA A 245 1.39 -9.16 19.94
N PHE A 246 2.61 -8.98 19.48
CA PHE A 246 2.91 -8.61 18.09
C PHE A 246 2.53 -9.73 17.10
N GLN A 247 2.78 -10.99 17.45
CA GLN A 247 2.31 -12.14 16.66
C GLN A 247 0.78 -12.21 16.58
N ASP A 248 0.09 -11.92 17.69
CA ASP A 248 -1.37 -11.86 17.73
C ASP A 248 -1.96 -10.78 16.80
N PHE A 249 -1.22 -9.68 16.55
CA PHE A 249 -1.51 -8.68 15.54
C PHE A 249 -0.99 -9.06 14.13
N LYS A 250 -0.64 -10.34 13.90
CA LYS A 250 -0.10 -10.82 12.61
C LYS A 250 1.14 -10.02 12.15
N GLN A 251 1.98 -9.63 13.09
CA GLN A 251 3.18 -8.83 12.84
C GLN A 251 2.89 -7.49 12.12
N GLN A 252 1.76 -6.88 12.44
CA GLN A 252 1.40 -5.54 12.00
C GLN A 252 1.93 -4.50 13.00
N PRO A 253 2.90 -3.64 12.63
CA PRO A 253 3.49 -2.66 13.55
C PRO A 253 2.49 -1.64 14.11
N GLU A 254 1.57 -1.16 13.27
CA GLU A 254 0.65 -0.07 13.65
C GLU A 254 -0.17 -0.42 14.90
N PRO A 255 -0.96 -1.50 14.97
CA PRO A 255 -1.75 -1.80 16.16
C PRO A 255 -0.88 -2.15 17.38
N PHE A 256 0.28 -2.75 17.17
CA PHE A 256 1.22 -3.00 18.26
C PHE A 256 1.75 -1.70 18.85
N LEU A 257 2.15 -0.73 18.01
CA LEU A 257 2.61 0.57 18.46
C LEU A 257 1.50 1.39 19.10
N SER A 258 0.26 1.31 18.60
CA SER A 258 -0.92 1.95 19.24
C SER A 258 -1.11 1.43 20.67
N ALA A 259 -0.99 0.12 20.88
CA ALA A 259 -1.06 -0.45 22.23
C ALA A 259 0.08 0.05 23.15
N VAL A 260 1.29 0.20 22.60
CA VAL A 260 2.43 0.76 23.36
C VAL A 260 2.20 2.24 23.67
N VAL A 261 1.63 3.02 22.74
CA VAL A 261 1.24 4.43 23.00
C VAL A 261 0.22 4.51 24.15
N ALA A 262 -0.76 3.62 24.19
CA ALA A 262 -1.69 3.57 25.33
C ALA A 262 -0.95 3.34 26.68
N MET A 263 0.09 2.49 26.69
CA MET A 263 0.94 2.29 27.88
C MET A 263 1.79 3.51 28.24
N LEU A 264 2.14 4.37 27.28
CA LEU A 264 2.81 5.65 27.55
C LEU A 264 1.85 6.63 28.24
N MET A 265 0.58 6.63 27.84
CA MET A 265 -0.44 7.53 28.37
C MET A 265 -0.96 7.08 29.74
N GLU A 266 -1.10 5.76 29.94
CA GLU A 266 -1.60 5.17 31.17
C GLU A 266 -0.57 4.21 31.78
N PRO A 267 0.20 4.65 32.81
CA PRO A 267 1.29 3.88 33.38
C PRO A 267 0.89 2.56 34.04
N SER A 268 -0.37 2.39 34.39
CA SER A 268 -0.90 1.15 35.01
C SER A 268 -1.14 0.02 34.00
N LEU A 269 -1.21 0.34 32.67
CA LEU A 269 -1.48 -0.67 31.66
C LEU A 269 -0.29 -1.62 31.46
N THR A 270 -0.61 -2.92 31.41
CA THR A 270 0.29 -3.95 30.88
C THR A 270 0.12 -4.08 29.36
N ILE A 271 1.12 -4.67 28.67
CA ILE A 271 1.05 -4.84 27.22
C ILE A 271 -0.15 -5.72 26.81
N GLU A 272 -0.49 -6.73 27.59
CA GLU A 272 -1.63 -7.61 27.32
C GLU A 272 -2.96 -6.83 27.38
N ARG A 273 -3.11 -5.97 28.40
CA ARG A 273 -4.32 -5.14 28.55
C ARG A 273 -4.41 -4.08 27.47
N ALA A 274 -3.31 -3.41 27.17
CA ALA A 274 -3.24 -2.42 26.09
C ALA A 274 -3.62 -3.04 24.73
N CYS A 275 -3.08 -4.23 24.42
CA CYS A 275 -3.44 -4.94 23.20
C CYS A 275 -4.91 -5.40 23.17
N ALA A 276 -5.48 -5.75 24.31
CA ALA A 276 -6.91 -6.09 24.38
C ALA A 276 -7.79 -4.88 24.07
N ILE A 277 -7.43 -3.69 24.58
CA ILE A 277 -8.12 -2.42 24.30
C ILE A 277 -8.00 -2.07 22.81
N GLU A 278 -6.80 -2.15 22.24
CA GLU A 278 -6.56 -1.86 20.82
C GLU A 278 -7.39 -2.78 19.91
N ARG A 279 -7.45 -4.09 20.21
CA ARG A 279 -8.29 -5.04 19.45
C ARG A 279 -9.77 -4.67 19.53
N ALA A 280 -10.25 -4.36 20.75
CA ALA A 280 -11.64 -3.95 20.93
C ALA A 280 -11.98 -2.65 20.21
N GLY A 281 -11.03 -1.73 20.11
CA GLY A 281 -11.13 -0.52 19.28
C GLY A 281 -11.27 -0.84 17.81
N GLN A 282 -10.38 -1.65 17.25
CA GLN A 282 -10.41 -2.07 15.84
C GLN A 282 -11.73 -2.78 15.49
N ASP A 283 -12.20 -3.66 16.38
CA ASP A 283 -13.44 -4.39 16.17
C ASP A 283 -14.68 -3.47 16.15
N LYS A 284 -14.61 -2.29 16.81
CA LYS A 284 -15.68 -1.26 16.76
C LYS A 284 -15.58 -0.33 15.57
N GLU A 285 -14.37 0.02 15.15
CA GLU A 285 -14.15 0.94 14.01
C GLU A 285 -14.48 0.30 12.66
N GLU A 286 -14.22 -1.00 12.50
CA GLU A 286 -14.57 -1.72 11.27
C GLU A 286 -16.06 -2.07 11.28
N ASN A 287 -16.82 -1.62 10.27
CA ASN A 287 -18.21 -2.02 10.10
C ASN A 287 -18.31 -3.47 9.61
N HIS A 288 -18.01 -4.40 10.52
CA HIS A 288 -18.00 -5.83 10.22
C HIS A 288 -19.37 -6.34 9.79
N GLU A 289 -20.42 -5.91 10.50
CA GLU A 289 -21.79 -6.30 10.21
C GLU A 289 -22.25 -5.79 8.83
N GLY A 290 -21.93 -4.54 8.49
CA GLY A 290 -22.21 -3.99 7.16
C GLY A 290 -21.45 -4.72 6.07
N THR A 291 -20.17 -5.07 6.30
CA THR A 291 -19.38 -5.88 5.38
C THR A 291 -20.01 -7.26 5.17
N TRP A 292 -20.36 -7.93 6.26
CA TRP A 292 -21.01 -9.24 6.23
C TRP A 292 -22.35 -9.21 5.49
N ASN A 293 -23.17 -8.18 5.76
CA ASN A 293 -24.49 -8.01 5.12
C ASN A 293 -24.38 -7.69 3.63
N SER A 294 -23.28 -7.11 3.18
CA SER A 294 -22.98 -6.88 1.76
C SER A 294 -22.57 -8.13 0.98
N MET A 295 -22.35 -9.25 1.69
CA MET A 295 -21.98 -10.54 1.10
C MET A 295 -23.23 -11.38 0.80
N ASP A 296 -23.22 -12.07 -0.35
CA ASP A 296 -24.23 -13.08 -0.65
C ASP A 296 -24.02 -14.36 0.18
N ALA A 297 -24.98 -15.29 0.10
CA ALA A 297 -24.95 -16.54 0.87
C ALA A 297 -23.70 -17.39 0.58
N MET A 298 -23.29 -17.46 -0.70
CA MET A 298 -22.07 -18.20 -1.12
C MET A 298 -20.80 -17.56 -0.54
N GLN A 299 -20.70 -16.24 -0.62
CA GLN A 299 -19.56 -15.48 -0.08
C GLN A 299 -19.43 -15.67 1.43
N ARG A 300 -20.55 -15.66 2.17
CA ARG A 300 -20.57 -15.92 3.62
C ARG A 300 -20.10 -17.35 3.93
N GLN A 301 -20.59 -18.35 3.20
CA GLN A 301 -20.16 -19.73 3.40
C GLN A 301 -18.67 -19.93 3.10
N LEU A 302 -18.14 -19.25 2.09
CA LEU A 302 -16.71 -19.29 1.80
C LEU A 302 -15.87 -18.60 2.89
N ALA A 303 -16.34 -17.50 3.48
CA ALA A 303 -15.69 -16.85 4.61
C ALA A 303 -15.68 -17.77 5.85
N LEU A 304 -16.80 -18.43 6.15
CA LEU A 304 -16.89 -19.44 7.24
C LEU A 304 -15.98 -20.63 6.98
N LEU A 305 -15.90 -21.12 5.74
CA LEU A 305 -14.97 -22.19 5.35
C LEU A 305 -13.52 -21.83 5.66
N VAL A 306 -13.08 -20.63 5.28
CA VAL A 306 -11.70 -20.16 5.46
C VAL A 306 -11.39 -19.95 6.95
N VAL A 307 -12.33 -19.44 7.73
CA VAL A 307 -12.14 -19.23 9.18
C VAL A 307 -12.03 -20.54 9.95
N ASN A 308 -12.83 -21.55 9.56
CA ASN A 308 -12.86 -22.86 10.25
C ASN A 308 -11.75 -23.80 9.78
N ASN A 309 -11.31 -23.66 8.53
CA ASN A 309 -10.23 -24.44 7.96
C ASN A 309 -9.33 -23.56 7.08
N PRO A 310 -8.29 -22.95 7.66
CA PRO A 310 -7.37 -22.07 6.91
C PRO A 310 -6.64 -22.78 5.74
N LEU A 311 -6.58 -24.12 5.74
CA LEU A 311 -5.99 -24.89 4.66
C LEU A 311 -7.03 -25.50 3.71
N ALA A 312 -8.29 -25.06 3.80
CA ALA A 312 -9.36 -25.57 2.95
C ALA A 312 -9.00 -25.48 1.46
N LYS A 313 -9.37 -26.51 0.72
CA LYS A 313 -9.31 -26.55 -0.74
C LYS A 313 -10.69 -26.26 -1.31
N PRO A 314 -11.05 -25.02 -1.64
CA PRO A 314 -12.43 -24.63 -2.00
C PRO A 314 -13.01 -25.40 -3.18
N PHE A 315 -12.16 -25.91 -4.06
CA PHE A 315 -12.54 -26.62 -5.29
C PHE A 315 -12.52 -28.15 -5.15
N SER A 316 -12.25 -28.70 -3.96
CA SER A 316 -12.31 -30.15 -3.77
C SER A 316 -13.75 -30.65 -3.80
N LYS A 317 -13.97 -31.87 -4.32
CA LYS A 317 -15.31 -32.47 -4.38
C LYS A 317 -16.02 -32.47 -3.01
N SER A 318 -15.28 -32.79 -1.94
CA SER A 318 -15.82 -32.78 -0.57
C SER A 318 -16.25 -31.38 -0.12
N THR A 319 -15.46 -30.35 -0.42
CA THR A 319 -15.79 -28.96 -0.08
C THR A 319 -16.98 -28.44 -0.89
N LEU A 320 -17.02 -28.75 -2.20
CA LEU A 320 -18.17 -28.39 -3.05
C LEU A 320 -19.46 -29.01 -2.54
N ALA A 321 -19.43 -30.31 -2.16
CA ALA A 321 -20.59 -30.97 -1.57
C ALA A 321 -21.02 -30.37 -0.24
N ALA A 322 -20.07 -30.03 0.64
CA ALA A 322 -20.35 -29.36 1.90
C ALA A 322 -20.97 -27.97 1.72
N LEU A 323 -20.43 -27.17 0.79
CA LEU A 323 -20.97 -25.84 0.44
C LEU A 323 -22.37 -25.96 -0.18
N ALA A 324 -22.60 -26.90 -1.09
CA ALA A 324 -23.91 -27.17 -1.68
C ALA A 324 -24.93 -27.48 -0.58
N LYS A 325 -24.59 -28.38 0.34
CA LYS A 325 -25.46 -28.72 1.48
C LYS A 325 -25.75 -27.51 2.36
N ALA A 326 -24.75 -26.69 2.68
CA ALA A 326 -24.92 -25.50 3.50
C ALA A 326 -25.81 -24.43 2.83
N LEU A 327 -25.85 -24.41 1.50
CA LEU A 327 -26.66 -23.49 0.70
C LEU A 327 -28.03 -24.06 0.30
N GLY A 328 -28.35 -25.29 0.70
CA GLY A 328 -29.57 -25.96 0.30
C GLY A 328 -29.65 -26.33 -1.21
N LEU A 329 -28.49 -26.48 -1.87
CA LEU A 329 -28.37 -26.82 -3.28
C LEU A 329 -28.13 -28.30 -3.48
N VAL A 330 -28.61 -28.86 -4.59
CA VAL A 330 -28.40 -30.27 -4.98
C VAL A 330 -26.94 -30.51 -5.38
N SER A 331 -26.36 -29.55 -6.09
CA SER A 331 -24.93 -29.59 -6.50
C SER A 331 -24.39 -28.17 -6.63
N LEU A 332 -23.06 -28.06 -6.61
CA LEU A 332 -22.37 -26.78 -6.75
C LEU A 332 -21.20 -26.92 -7.73
N GLU A 333 -21.17 -26.05 -8.74
CA GLU A 333 -20.09 -25.99 -9.70
C GLU A 333 -18.89 -25.19 -9.17
N SER A 334 -17.69 -25.60 -9.57
CA SER A 334 -16.45 -24.92 -9.20
C SER A 334 -16.37 -23.49 -9.75
N THR A 335 -17.03 -23.20 -10.88
CA THR A 335 -17.12 -21.89 -11.52
C THR A 335 -17.83 -20.85 -10.61
N SER A 336 -18.90 -21.24 -9.94
CA SER A 336 -19.63 -20.39 -9.01
C SER A 336 -18.78 -20.04 -7.78
N VAL A 337 -18.05 -21.02 -7.25
CA VAL A 337 -17.10 -20.80 -6.15
C VAL A 337 -15.96 -19.89 -6.59
N GLN A 338 -15.42 -20.09 -7.79
CA GLN A 338 -14.36 -19.25 -8.34
C GLN A 338 -14.83 -17.80 -8.50
N HIS A 339 -16.05 -17.59 -9.02
CA HIS A 339 -16.64 -16.25 -9.14
C HIS A 339 -16.76 -15.56 -7.78
N SER A 340 -17.34 -16.24 -6.79
CA SER A 340 -17.51 -15.68 -5.44
C SER A 340 -16.18 -15.37 -4.74
N LEU A 341 -15.17 -16.24 -4.88
CA LEU A 341 -13.82 -15.96 -4.37
C LEU A 341 -13.17 -14.76 -5.06
N ARG A 342 -13.40 -14.57 -6.36
CA ARG A 342 -12.94 -13.39 -7.09
C ARG A 342 -13.62 -12.13 -6.57
N VAL A 343 -14.91 -12.16 -6.33
CA VAL A 343 -15.64 -11.01 -5.75
C VAL A 343 -15.14 -10.68 -4.35
N LEU A 344 -14.91 -11.70 -3.50
CA LEU A 344 -14.33 -11.50 -2.17
C LEU A 344 -12.94 -10.89 -2.22
N ALA A 345 -12.13 -11.25 -3.21
CA ALA A 345 -10.81 -10.65 -3.43
C ALA A 345 -10.91 -9.19 -3.90
N ILE A 346 -11.84 -8.87 -4.81
CA ILE A 346 -12.09 -7.49 -5.27
C ILE A 346 -12.58 -6.61 -4.12
N LYS A 347 -13.43 -7.16 -3.24
CA LYS A 347 -13.91 -6.49 -2.03
C LYS A 347 -12.85 -6.37 -0.92
N ASN A 348 -11.64 -6.90 -1.12
CA ASN A 348 -10.57 -6.98 -0.11
C ASN A 348 -11.00 -7.71 1.18
N ILE A 349 -11.82 -8.74 1.05
CA ILE A 349 -12.25 -9.58 2.18
C ILE A 349 -11.31 -10.79 2.32
N LEU A 350 -11.08 -11.52 1.22
CA LEU A 350 -10.15 -12.64 1.18
C LEU A 350 -9.05 -12.39 0.16
N CYS A 351 -7.83 -12.84 0.46
CA CYS A 351 -6.72 -12.90 -0.49
C CYS A 351 -6.22 -14.33 -0.68
N LYS A 352 -5.69 -14.63 -1.86
CA LYS A 352 -5.08 -15.91 -2.18
C LYS A 352 -3.56 -15.81 -2.03
N SER A 353 -2.98 -16.64 -1.16
CA SER A 353 -1.53 -16.74 -1.01
C SER A 353 -0.89 -17.44 -2.22
N PRO A 354 0.44 -17.32 -2.44
CA PRO A 354 1.16 -18.03 -3.50
C PRO A 354 1.00 -19.56 -3.44
N ARG A 355 0.76 -20.08 -2.24
CA ARG A 355 0.52 -21.53 -2.00
C ARG A 355 -0.92 -21.95 -2.30
N GLY A 356 -1.76 -21.04 -2.83
CA GLY A 356 -3.16 -21.33 -3.16
C GLY A 356 -4.13 -21.31 -1.98
N VAL A 357 -3.67 -20.94 -0.81
CA VAL A 357 -4.47 -20.82 0.42
C VAL A 357 -5.16 -19.46 0.46
N TYR A 358 -6.41 -19.42 0.91
CA TYR A 358 -7.16 -18.19 1.11
C TYR A 358 -7.06 -17.73 2.58
N THR A 359 -6.86 -16.44 2.77
CA THR A 359 -6.77 -15.80 4.09
C THR A 359 -7.54 -14.49 4.09
N PHE A 360 -7.98 -14.03 5.25
CA PHE A 360 -8.63 -12.72 5.38
C PHE A 360 -7.61 -11.60 5.23
N GLU A 361 -8.01 -10.53 4.54
CA GLU A 361 -7.23 -9.28 4.45
C GLU A 361 -7.23 -8.53 5.80
N SER A 362 -8.40 -8.47 6.50
CA SER A 362 -8.51 -7.89 7.83
C SER A 362 -8.49 -8.98 8.91
N ALA A 363 -7.53 -8.86 9.85
CA ALA A 363 -7.47 -9.73 11.02
C ALA A 363 -8.64 -9.47 11.99
N ALA A 364 -9.16 -8.23 12.04
CA ALA A 364 -10.31 -7.88 12.86
C ALA A 364 -11.58 -8.53 12.30
N PHE A 365 -11.80 -8.41 10.97
CA PHE A 365 -12.94 -9.06 10.34
C PHE A 365 -12.89 -10.59 10.44
N GLU A 366 -11.69 -11.21 10.33
CA GLU A 366 -11.54 -12.66 10.56
C GLU A 366 -11.96 -13.06 11.98
N ARG A 367 -11.50 -12.31 13.02
CA ARG A 367 -11.91 -12.57 14.41
C ARG A 367 -13.43 -12.47 14.57
N TRP A 368 -14.04 -11.44 13.98
CA TRP A 368 -15.48 -11.24 14.04
C TRP A 368 -16.23 -12.36 13.33
N VAL A 369 -15.85 -12.77 12.10
CA VAL A 369 -16.46 -13.91 11.40
C VAL A 369 -16.33 -15.20 12.23
N ARG A 370 -15.22 -15.37 12.96
CA ARG A 370 -15.02 -16.52 13.86
C ARG A 370 -16.06 -16.57 14.98
N THR A 371 -16.59 -15.44 15.43
CA THR A 371 -17.70 -15.42 16.42
C THR A 371 -19.03 -15.84 15.85
N LEU A 372 -19.18 -15.83 14.53
CA LEU A 372 -20.39 -16.29 13.82
C LEU A 372 -20.31 -17.78 13.43
N ALA A 373 -19.12 -18.38 13.52
CA ALA A 373 -18.94 -19.78 13.21
C ALA A 373 -19.56 -20.64 14.29
N PRO A 374 -20.35 -21.69 13.92
CA PRO A 374 -21.00 -22.59 14.87
C PRO A 374 -20.01 -23.42 15.68
#